data_3a6d7e7812a5448bc21848abad2c070e
#
_entry.id   3a6d7e7812a5448bc21848abad2c070e
#
_cell.length_a   1.000
_cell.length_b   1.000
_cell.length_c   1.000
_cell.angle_alpha   90.00
_cell.angle_beta   90.00
_cell.angle_gamma   90.00
#
_symmetry.space_group_name_H-M   'P 1'
#
loop_
_entity.id
_entity.type
_entity.pdbx_description
1 polymer ?
#
loop_
_entity_poly.entity_id
_entity_poly.type
_entity_poly.pdbx_seq_one_letter_code
_entity_poly.pdbx_strand_id
1 'polypeptide(L)'
;ELNAKLKEHKESWGDIKKLTQEQQKEYRSQRKELQSKYKRLATVADVVDHIDHVVQVIGIDYVGIGTDFDGGGAVEGCSSVAEMKNITLELLRRGYSKSDIKKIWGANSMRVFREVEAIAEKDKN
;
A
#
# COMPACT_ATOMS: atom_id res chain seq x y z
N GLU A 1 6.29 -4.93 18.13
CA GLU A 1 7.07 -6.15 18.35
C GLU A 1 8.26 -6.25 17.37
N LEU A 2 8.05 -6.20 16.04
CA LEU A 2 9.13 -6.27 15.04
C LEU A 2 10.22 -5.22 15.27
N ASN A 3 9.86 -3.94 15.47
CA ASN A 3 10.84 -2.87 15.66
C ASN A 3 11.72 -3.08 16.91
N ALA A 4 11.15 -3.61 17.98
CA ALA A 4 11.91 -3.95 19.18
C ALA A 4 12.92 -5.09 18.90
N LYS A 5 12.49 -6.14 18.20
CA LYS A 5 13.36 -7.26 17.80
C LYS A 5 14.47 -6.85 16.82
N LEU A 6 14.16 -5.96 15.86
CA LEU A 6 15.17 -5.44 14.94
C LEU A 6 16.19 -4.53 15.65
N LYS A 7 15.77 -3.80 16.67
CA LYS A 7 16.67 -2.99 17.51
C LYS A 7 17.58 -3.88 18.34
N GLU A 8 17.03 -4.84 19.04
CA GLU A 8 17.77 -5.83 19.82
C GLU A 8 18.81 -6.58 18.96
N HIS A 9 18.40 -7.06 17.78
CA HIS A 9 19.28 -7.70 16.82
C HIS A 9 20.41 -6.77 16.35
N LYS A 10 20.12 -5.49 16.08
CA LYS A 10 21.15 -4.53 15.70
C LYS A 10 22.15 -4.27 16.83
N GLU A 11 21.67 -4.16 18.07
CA GLU A 11 22.50 -3.94 19.25
C GLU A 11 23.41 -5.14 19.55
N SER A 12 22.93 -6.38 19.31
CA SER A 12 23.73 -7.58 19.51
C SER A 12 24.93 -7.72 18.56
N TRP A 13 24.87 -7.04 17.39
CA TRP A 13 25.96 -7.06 16.41
C TRP A 13 26.94 -5.89 16.53
N GLY A 14 26.64 -4.90 17.35
CA GLY A 14 27.47 -3.71 17.57
C GLY A 14 27.61 -2.82 16.33
N ASP A 15 28.81 -2.36 16.04
CA ASP A 15 29.07 -1.46 14.90
C ASP A 15 29.12 -2.24 13.58
N ILE A 16 28.01 -2.22 12.85
CA ILE A 16 27.84 -2.94 11.59
C ILE A 16 28.89 -2.57 10.52
N LYS A 17 29.45 -1.34 10.61
CA LYS A 17 30.48 -0.89 9.66
C LYS A 17 31.82 -1.57 9.86
N LYS A 18 32.06 -2.16 11.04
CA LYS A 18 33.29 -2.87 11.40
C LYS A 18 33.22 -4.37 11.16
N LEU A 19 32.08 -4.89 10.75
CA LEU A 19 31.89 -6.31 10.48
C LEU A 19 32.61 -6.74 9.19
N THR A 20 33.15 -7.96 9.20
CA THR A 20 33.67 -8.59 7.98
C THR A 20 32.55 -8.82 6.96
N GLN A 21 32.90 -9.10 5.70
CA GLN A 21 31.91 -9.38 4.65
C GLN A 21 31.02 -10.59 5.00
N GLU A 22 31.57 -11.63 5.60
CA GLU A 22 30.83 -12.82 6.04
C GLU A 22 29.86 -12.46 7.17
N GLN A 23 30.32 -11.72 8.17
CA GLN A 23 29.50 -11.25 9.28
C GLN A 23 28.37 -10.32 8.80
N GLN A 24 28.63 -9.44 7.83
CA GLN A 24 27.61 -8.60 7.22
C GLN A 24 26.55 -9.42 6.47
N LYS A 25 26.97 -10.50 5.78
CA LYS A 25 26.05 -11.41 5.09
C LYS A 25 25.17 -12.15 6.10
N GLU A 26 25.75 -12.64 7.18
CA GLU A 26 25.01 -13.30 8.26
C GLU A 26 24.04 -12.35 8.96
N TYR A 27 24.47 -11.13 9.33
CA TYR A 27 23.63 -10.07 9.89
C TYR A 27 22.39 -9.79 9.00
N ARG A 28 22.61 -9.65 7.68
CA ARG A 28 21.52 -9.40 6.71
C ARG A 28 20.56 -10.59 6.62
N SER A 29 21.08 -11.82 6.66
CA SER A 29 20.28 -13.04 6.62
C SER A 29 19.38 -13.15 7.84
N GLN A 30 19.94 -12.99 9.05
CA GLN A 30 19.19 -13.05 10.30
C GLN A 30 18.16 -11.90 10.39
N ARG A 31 18.53 -10.70 9.94
CA ARG A 31 17.59 -9.56 9.87
C ARG A 31 16.42 -9.84 8.94
N LYS A 32 16.68 -10.45 7.78
CA LYS A 32 15.64 -10.84 6.81
C LYS A 32 14.71 -11.91 7.39
N GLU A 33 15.26 -12.87 8.10
CA GLU A 33 14.49 -13.92 8.79
C GLU A 33 13.58 -13.32 9.88
N LEU A 34 14.11 -12.43 10.72
CA LEU A 34 13.31 -11.69 11.71
C LEU A 34 12.19 -10.90 11.05
N GLN A 35 12.51 -10.17 9.98
CA GLN A 35 11.49 -9.42 9.24
C GLN A 35 10.40 -10.34 8.67
N SER A 36 10.77 -11.48 8.11
CA SER A 36 9.83 -12.47 7.58
C SER A 36 8.94 -13.06 8.68
N LYS A 37 9.53 -13.39 9.84
CA LYS A 37 8.82 -14.00 10.97
C LYS A 37 7.80 -13.05 11.63
N TYR A 38 8.10 -11.76 11.69
CA TYR A 38 7.27 -10.75 12.36
C TYR A 38 6.55 -9.81 11.38
N LYS A 39 6.73 -10.00 10.07
CA LYS A 39 6.06 -9.20 9.05
C LYS A 39 4.59 -9.61 8.99
N ARG A 40 3.73 -8.91 9.71
CA ARG A 40 2.31 -8.91 9.38
C ARG A 40 2.18 -8.25 8.00
N LEU A 41 1.79 -8.99 7.01
CA LEU A 41 1.37 -8.41 5.74
C LEU A 41 0.12 -7.56 6.00
N ALA A 42 0.09 -6.39 5.40
CA ALA A 42 -1.15 -5.63 5.33
C ALA A 42 -2.22 -6.47 4.61
N THR A 43 -3.45 -6.29 5.00
CA THR A 43 -4.61 -7.02 4.46
C THR A 43 -5.46 -6.11 3.60
N VAL A 44 -6.42 -6.66 2.87
CA VAL A 44 -7.47 -5.88 2.17
C VAL A 44 -8.23 -4.98 3.15
N ALA A 45 -8.44 -5.41 4.39
CA ALA A 45 -9.09 -4.58 5.41
C ALA A 45 -8.24 -3.34 5.75
N ASP A 46 -6.93 -3.50 5.91
CA ASP A 46 -6.02 -2.37 6.15
C ASP A 46 -6.02 -1.37 4.97
N VAL A 47 -6.14 -1.86 3.71
CA VAL A 47 -6.29 -0.98 2.54
C VAL A 47 -7.56 -0.15 2.64
N VAL A 48 -8.69 -0.78 3.01
CA VAL A 48 -9.97 -0.07 3.11
C VAL A 48 -10.00 0.85 4.34
N ASP A 49 -9.26 0.55 5.43
CA ASP A 49 -9.06 1.50 6.54
C ASP A 49 -8.42 2.81 6.05
N HIS A 50 -7.44 2.72 5.15
CA HIS A 50 -6.85 3.92 4.53
C HIS A 50 -7.84 4.64 3.62
N ILE A 51 -8.67 3.93 2.86
CA ILE A 51 -9.73 4.54 2.05
C ILE A 51 -10.71 5.28 2.95
N ASP A 52 -11.21 4.64 4.02
CA ASP A 52 -12.11 5.26 4.99
C ASP A 52 -11.52 6.54 5.58
N HIS A 53 -10.23 6.50 5.96
CA HIS A 53 -9.54 7.66 6.49
C HIS A 53 -9.51 8.81 5.48
N VAL A 54 -9.12 8.55 4.23
CA VAL A 54 -9.06 9.58 3.19
C VAL A 54 -10.46 10.13 2.89
N VAL A 55 -11.48 9.27 2.82
CA VAL A 55 -12.87 9.69 2.64
C VAL A 55 -13.33 10.61 3.76
N GLN A 56 -12.96 10.33 5.02
CA GLN A 56 -13.29 11.17 6.17
C GLN A 56 -12.58 12.53 6.12
N VAL A 57 -11.35 12.60 5.63
CA VAL A 57 -10.53 13.82 5.63
C VAL A 57 -10.86 14.74 4.47
N ILE A 58 -11.01 14.21 3.26
CA ILE A 58 -11.14 15.02 2.04
C ILE A 58 -12.35 14.65 1.17
N GLY A 59 -13.06 13.60 1.49
CA GLY A 59 -14.27 13.17 0.78
C GLY A 59 -14.04 12.10 -0.28
N ILE A 60 -15.14 11.46 -0.68
CA ILE A 60 -15.17 10.30 -1.58
C ILE A 60 -14.70 10.62 -3.00
N ASP A 61 -14.76 11.89 -3.43
CA ASP A 61 -14.44 12.32 -4.79
C ASP A 61 -12.92 12.40 -5.05
N TYR A 62 -12.10 12.20 -4.02
CA TYR A 62 -10.64 12.36 -4.09
C TYR A 62 -9.88 11.06 -3.84
N VAL A 63 -10.57 9.92 -3.82
CA VAL A 63 -9.98 8.61 -3.58
C VAL A 63 -9.91 7.82 -4.88
N GLY A 64 -8.77 7.15 -5.09
CA GLY A 64 -8.56 6.18 -6.15
C GLY A 64 -7.71 5.03 -5.67
N ILE A 65 -7.77 3.89 -6.37
CA ILE A 65 -6.95 2.71 -6.08
C ILE A 65 -5.73 2.68 -6.99
N GLY A 66 -4.54 2.59 -6.36
CA GLY A 66 -3.29 2.29 -7.03
C GLY A 66 -2.63 1.10 -6.33
N THR A 67 -2.38 0.01 -7.07
CA THR A 67 -1.93 -1.26 -6.48
C THR A 67 -0.43 -1.43 -6.42
N ASP A 68 0.31 -0.80 -7.34
CA ASP A 68 1.77 -0.90 -7.46
C ASP A 68 2.28 -2.37 -7.38
N PHE A 69 1.60 -3.30 -8.03
CA PHE A 69 1.94 -4.73 -7.95
C PHE A 69 3.39 -5.01 -8.37
N ASP A 70 3.90 -4.31 -9.38
CA ASP A 70 5.27 -4.47 -9.87
C ASP A 70 6.31 -3.85 -8.92
N GLY A 71 5.91 -2.86 -8.11
CA GLY A 71 6.73 -2.20 -7.08
C GLY A 71 6.67 -2.86 -5.70
N GLY A 72 5.93 -3.96 -5.54
CA GLY A 72 5.79 -4.67 -4.28
C GLY A 72 4.56 -4.29 -3.44
N GLY A 73 3.56 -3.68 -4.06
CA GLY A 73 2.30 -3.26 -3.44
C GLY A 73 1.30 -4.37 -3.09
N ALA A 74 1.74 -5.64 -3.01
CA ALA A 74 0.87 -6.75 -2.66
C ALA A 74 0.47 -6.73 -1.18
N VAL A 75 -0.81 -7.00 -0.91
CA VAL A 75 -1.35 -7.21 0.44
C VAL A 75 -2.01 -8.59 0.52
N GLU A 76 -2.20 -9.10 1.73
CA GLU A 76 -2.91 -10.37 1.94
C GLU A 76 -4.36 -10.23 1.45
N GLY A 77 -4.75 -11.13 0.54
CA GLY A 77 -6.05 -11.11 -0.13
C GLY A 77 -6.15 -10.19 -1.35
N CYS A 78 -5.06 -9.46 -1.71
CA CYS A 78 -4.95 -8.73 -2.97
C CYS A 78 -3.48 -8.65 -3.42
N SER A 79 -2.96 -9.77 -3.92
CA SER A 79 -1.59 -9.92 -4.42
C SER A 79 -1.49 -9.85 -5.94
N SER A 80 -2.62 -9.84 -6.63
CA SER A 80 -2.71 -9.80 -8.09
C SER A 80 -4.02 -9.17 -8.56
N VAL A 81 -4.09 -8.86 -9.87
CA VAL A 81 -5.31 -8.33 -10.51
C VAL A 81 -6.52 -9.25 -10.30
N ALA A 82 -6.32 -10.57 -10.28
CA ALA A 82 -7.40 -11.54 -10.06
C ALA A 82 -8.08 -11.41 -8.68
N GLU A 83 -7.36 -10.86 -7.70
CA GLU A 83 -7.83 -10.70 -6.32
C GLU A 83 -8.37 -9.29 -6.02
N MET A 84 -8.27 -8.34 -6.93
CA MET A 84 -8.75 -6.96 -6.74
C MET A 84 -10.24 -6.88 -6.37
N LYS A 85 -11.05 -7.86 -6.78
CA LYS A 85 -12.45 -8.00 -6.36
C LYS A 85 -12.65 -8.01 -4.85
N ASN A 86 -11.64 -8.45 -4.09
CA ASN A 86 -11.70 -8.53 -2.62
C ASN A 86 -11.77 -7.12 -1.99
N ILE A 87 -11.15 -6.11 -2.62
CA ILE A 87 -11.31 -4.71 -2.20
C ILE A 87 -12.77 -4.27 -2.38
N THR A 88 -13.39 -4.62 -3.51
CA THR A 88 -14.83 -4.32 -3.74
C THR A 88 -15.72 -4.99 -2.70
N LEU A 89 -15.46 -6.25 -2.36
CA LEU A 89 -16.22 -6.96 -1.33
C LEU A 89 -16.09 -6.31 0.04
N GLU A 90 -14.89 -5.88 0.42
CA GLU A 90 -14.66 -5.19 1.69
C GLU A 90 -15.33 -3.81 1.72
N LEU A 91 -15.29 -3.04 0.63
CA LEU A 91 -16.01 -1.78 0.52
C LEU A 91 -17.53 -1.98 0.69
N LEU A 92 -18.11 -3.00 0.04
CA LEU A 92 -19.53 -3.36 0.22
C LEU A 92 -19.83 -3.75 1.66
N ARG A 93 -18.97 -4.53 2.30
CA ARG A 93 -19.13 -4.93 3.71
C ARG A 93 -19.16 -3.72 4.65
N ARG A 94 -18.43 -2.65 4.32
CA ARG A 94 -18.42 -1.38 5.09
C ARG A 94 -19.56 -0.44 4.73
N GLY A 95 -20.43 -0.81 3.79
CA GLY A 95 -21.63 -0.04 3.45
C GLY A 95 -21.43 1.01 2.36
N TYR A 96 -20.31 0.98 1.64
CA TYR A 96 -20.15 1.84 0.46
C TYR A 96 -21.18 1.51 -0.60
N SER A 97 -21.81 2.55 -1.16
CA SER A 97 -22.75 2.39 -2.26
C SER A 97 -22.05 1.99 -3.56
N LYS A 98 -22.82 1.43 -4.51
CA LYS A 98 -22.30 1.14 -5.86
C LYS A 98 -21.73 2.38 -6.54
N SER A 99 -22.31 3.54 -6.28
CA SER A 99 -21.85 4.84 -6.80
C SER A 99 -20.48 5.20 -6.22
N ASP A 100 -20.29 5.04 -4.90
CA ASP A 100 -19.02 5.34 -4.23
C ASP A 100 -17.92 4.41 -4.72
N ILE A 101 -18.22 3.11 -4.83
CA ILE A 101 -17.29 2.11 -5.34
C ILE A 101 -16.86 2.44 -6.77
N LYS A 102 -17.79 2.88 -7.64
CA LYS A 102 -17.46 3.33 -8.99
C LYS A 102 -16.51 4.53 -8.98
N LYS A 103 -16.71 5.49 -8.08
CA LYS A 103 -15.81 6.64 -7.90
C LYS A 103 -14.41 6.19 -7.53
N ILE A 104 -14.28 5.35 -6.49
CA ILE A 104 -13.00 4.81 -6.00
C ILE A 104 -12.26 4.01 -7.08
N TRP A 105 -12.97 3.20 -7.86
CA TRP A 105 -12.37 2.35 -8.90
C TRP A 105 -11.88 3.09 -10.13
N GLY A 106 -12.35 4.29 -10.39
CA GLY A 106 -11.84 5.00 -11.56
C GLY A 106 -12.60 6.24 -11.98
N ALA A 107 -13.85 6.44 -11.55
CA ALA A 107 -14.61 7.62 -11.98
C ALA A 107 -13.93 8.92 -11.52
N ASN A 108 -13.32 8.95 -10.32
CA ASN A 108 -12.57 10.10 -9.83
C ASN A 108 -11.33 10.38 -10.70
N SER A 109 -10.53 9.36 -10.99
CA SER A 109 -9.34 9.50 -11.85
C SER A 109 -9.72 9.96 -13.26
N MET A 110 -10.79 9.40 -13.83
CA MET A 110 -11.28 9.78 -15.16
C MET A 110 -11.84 11.20 -15.19
N ARG A 111 -12.43 11.68 -14.10
CA ARG A 111 -12.85 13.08 -13.98
C ARG A 111 -11.65 14.01 -14.06
N VAL A 112 -10.62 13.78 -13.24
CA VAL A 112 -9.39 14.59 -13.25
C VAL A 112 -8.73 14.56 -14.62
N PHE A 113 -8.61 13.38 -15.23
CA PHE A 113 -8.03 13.22 -16.56
C PHE A 113 -8.74 14.10 -17.61
N ARG A 114 -10.09 14.07 -17.65
CA ARG A 114 -10.88 14.89 -18.58
C ARG A 114 -10.75 16.39 -18.31
N GLU A 115 -10.69 16.79 -17.04
CA GLU A 115 -10.49 18.19 -16.66
C GLU A 115 -9.12 18.70 -17.17
N VAL A 116 -8.07 17.90 -17.03
CA VAL A 116 -6.72 18.24 -17.53
C VAL A 116 -6.70 18.30 -19.06
N GLU A 117 -7.32 17.36 -19.76
CA GLU A 117 -7.45 17.39 -21.22
C GLU A 117 -8.13 18.66 -21.70
N ALA A 118 -9.25 19.04 -21.06
CA ALA A 118 -10.00 20.24 -21.41
C ALA A 118 -9.19 21.54 -21.21
N ILE A 119 -8.31 21.59 -20.20
CA ILE A 119 -7.38 22.71 -19.99
C ILE A 119 -6.31 22.72 -21.09
N ALA A 120 -5.68 21.60 -21.37
CA ALA A 120 -4.65 21.47 -22.38
C ALA A 120 -5.15 21.82 -23.82
N GLU A 121 -6.42 21.58 -24.11
CA GLU A 121 -7.04 21.99 -25.38
C GLU A 121 -7.26 23.50 -25.47
N LYS A 122 -7.60 24.17 -24.37
CA LYS A 122 -7.76 25.63 -24.32
C LYS A 122 -6.43 26.38 -24.52
N ASP A 123 -5.33 25.82 -23.99
CA ASP A 123 -4.00 26.42 -24.09
C ASP A 123 -3.38 26.31 -25.51
N LYS A 124 -4.02 25.53 -26.41
CA LYS A 124 -3.58 25.39 -27.81
C LYS A 124 -4.22 26.39 -28.77
N ASN A 125 -5.23 27.15 -28.31
CA ASN A 125 -5.96 28.16 -29.07
C ASN A 125 -5.57 29.58 -28.61
#